data_ef4bdd9812fe44804378cdd9363dcdd5
#
_entry.id   ef4bdd9812fe44804378cdd9363dcdd5
#
_cell.length_a   1.000
_cell.length_b   1.000
_cell.length_c   1.000
_cell.angle_alpha   90.00
_cell.angle_beta   90.00
_cell.angle_gamma   90.00
#
_symmetry.space_group_name_H-M   'P 1'
#
loop_
_entity.id
_entity.type
_entity.pdbx_description
1 polymer ?
#
loop_
_entity_poly.entity_id
_entity_poly.type
_entity_poly.pdbx_seq_one_letter_code
_entity_poly.pdbx_strand_id
1 'polypeptide(L)'
;MCKLFKVSRSCYYNWIKRGSVVNKVDEEFNKLIESIFEQSRVTYGTRRIKEVLKQRFGFITSRRKIQKSLQQLDLRVKMKRKFRITTTSKHTLPIEPNILNRDFYRSNADETYVGDITYIPTKQGWWYLAVVIDVYSRKVVGWSMDDSMRTSLVNDALNMAIKRRNPNKGLVYHTDRGSQYASYEHKSLLQKYGIVQSMSRKGNCWDNAVAESFFHSLKTELIHHETFYTKAQANEKIFEYIEIFYNRQRIHSSNNYMSPNEYEEKMLRLEMLG
;
A
#
# COMPACT_ATOMS: atom_id res chain seq x y z
N MET A 1 -38.81 6.99 36.79
CA MET A 1 -37.84 6.72 35.73
C MET A 1 -36.58 7.59 35.87
N CYS A 2 -36.60 8.92 35.82
CA CYS A 2 -35.38 9.76 35.89
C CYS A 2 -34.55 9.55 37.19
N LYS A 3 -35.18 9.31 38.33
CA LYS A 3 -34.47 8.99 39.59
C LYS A 3 -33.78 7.62 39.53
N LEU A 4 -34.41 6.62 38.90
CA LEU A 4 -33.87 5.28 38.75
C LEU A 4 -32.61 5.26 37.86
N PHE A 5 -32.61 6.05 36.79
CA PHE A 5 -31.49 6.16 35.85
C PHE A 5 -30.49 7.29 36.21
N LYS A 6 -30.67 7.95 37.38
CA LYS A 6 -29.82 9.05 37.85
C LYS A 6 -29.60 10.15 36.80
N VAL A 7 -30.66 10.47 36.00
CA VAL A 7 -30.65 11.56 35.04
C VAL A 7 -31.55 12.68 35.51
N SER A 8 -31.17 13.95 35.25
CA SER A 8 -32.02 15.10 35.59
C SER A 8 -33.28 15.12 34.72
N ARG A 9 -34.40 15.55 35.30
CA ARG A 9 -35.65 15.71 34.53
C ARG A 9 -35.49 16.65 33.33
N SER A 10 -34.73 17.73 33.49
CA SER A 10 -34.48 18.67 32.40
C SER A 10 -33.68 18.03 31.26
N CYS A 11 -32.68 17.21 31.55
CA CYS A 11 -31.96 16.44 30.54
C CYS A 11 -32.87 15.47 29.75
N TYR A 12 -33.76 14.78 30.47
CA TYR A 12 -34.73 13.87 29.85
C TYR A 12 -35.71 14.59 28.93
N TYR A 13 -36.33 15.69 29.41
CA TYR A 13 -37.28 16.47 28.59
C TYR A 13 -36.59 17.21 27.44
N ASN A 14 -35.37 17.69 27.63
CA ASN A 14 -34.58 18.26 26.55
C ASN A 14 -34.23 17.21 25.50
N TRP A 15 -33.93 15.96 25.91
CA TRP A 15 -33.69 14.85 24.99
C TRP A 15 -34.96 14.50 24.18
N ILE A 16 -36.12 14.45 24.85
CA ILE A 16 -37.43 14.25 24.18
C ILE A 16 -37.75 15.42 23.22
N LYS A 17 -37.56 16.68 23.65
CA LYS A 17 -37.81 17.88 22.81
C LYS A 17 -36.86 17.97 21.62
N ARG A 18 -35.62 17.51 21.77
CA ARG A 18 -34.67 17.47 20.65
C ARG A 18 -35.12 16.49 19.59
N GLY A 19 -36.03 15.56 19.91
CA GLY A 19 -36.38 14.47 19.00
C GLY A 19 -35.15 13.80 18.44
N SER A 20 -35.27 12.81 17.63
CA SER A 20 -34.22 12.38 16.73
C SER A 20 -34.20 13.34 15.52
N VAL A 21 -33.89 14.62 15.75
CA VAL A 21 -33.54 15.51 14.65
C VAL A 21 -32.20 15.00 14.15
N VAL A 22 -32.26 14.10 13.21
CA VAL A 22 -31.11 13.79 12.35
C VAL A 22 -30.80 15.14 11.71
N ASN A 23 -29.73 15.75 12.18
CA ASN A 23 -29.35 17.08 11.73
C ASN A 23 -29.01 16.93 10.24
N LYS A 24 -29.63 17.69 9.33
CA LYS A 24 -29.33 17.62 7.89
C LYS A 24 -27.83 17.67 7.61
N VAL A 25 -27.10 18.44 8.42
CA VAL A 25 -25.63 18.50 8.39
C VAL A 25 -24.98 17.14 8.71
N ASP A 26 -25.58 16.33 9.60
CA ASP A 26 -25.06 14.99 9.91
C ASP A 26 -25.42 13.99 8.81
N GLU A 27 -26.54 14.16 8.09
CA GLU A 27 -26.87 13.33 6.91
C GLU A 27 -25.92 13.58 5.75
N GLU A 28 -25.65 14.83 5.41
CA GLU A 28 -24.70 15.20 4.36
C GLU A 28 -23.29 14.74 4.71
N PHE A 29 -22.88 14.91 5.96
CA PHE A 29 -21.60 14.41 6.46
C PHE A 29 -21.50 12.89 6.37
N ASN A 30 -22.56 12.17 6.73
CA ASN A 30 -22.61 10.72 6.65
C ASN A 30 -22.53 10.22 5.21
N LYS A 31 -23.25 10.85 4.26
CA LYS A 31 -23.13 10.55 2.83
C LYS A 31 -21.72 10.75 2.31
N LEU A 32 -21.05 11.82 2.74
CA LEU A 32 -19.68 12.09 2.36
C LEU A 32 -18.72 11.04 2.94
N ILE A 33 -18.90 10.63 4.20
CA ILE A 33 -18.12 9.54 4.82
C ILE A 33 -18.31 8.22 4.05
N GLU A 34 -19.55 7.88 3.72
CA GLU A 34 -19.89 6.67 2.96
C GLU A 34 -19.22 6.67 1.59
N SER A 35 -19.34 7.74 0.83
CA SER A 35 -18.68 7.90 -0.47
C SER A 35 -17.16 7.73 -0.39
N ILE A 36 -16.48 8.39 0.57
CA ILE A 36 -15.03 8.24 0.78
C ILE A 36 -14.68 6.80 1.14
N PHE A 37 -15.49 6.15 1.97
CA PHE A 37 -15.27 4.79 2.43
C PHE A 37 -15.38 3.79 1.28
N GLU A 38 -16.38 3.92 0.41
CA GLU A 38 -16.57 3.10 -0.79
C GLU A 38 -15.45 3.30 -1.80
N GLN A 39 -15.12 4.56 -2.14
CA GLN A 39 -14.02 4.91 -3.04
C GLN A 39 -12.68 4.34 -2.57
N SER A 40 -12.50 4.24 -1.26
CA SER A 40 -11.32 3.62 -0.65
C SER A 40 -11.32 2.09 -0.69
N ARG A 41 -12.30 1.44 -1.33
CA ARG A 41 -12.51 -0.02 -1.31
C ARG A 41 -12.67 -0.58 0.11
N VAL A 42 -13.32 0.16 0.98
CA VAL A 42 -13.56 -0.26 2.37
C VAL A 42 -12.25 -0.38 3.19
N THR A 43 -11.19 0.35 2.81
CA THR A 43 -9.85 0.22 3.41
C THR A 43 -9.45 1.38 4.33
N TYR A 44 -10.14 2.55 4.22
CA TYR A 44 -9.74 3.72 4.98
C TYR A 44 -10.36 3.73 6.38
N GLY A 45 -9.50 3.77 7.39
CA GLY A 45 -9.90 4.08 8.75
C GLY A 45 -9.97 5.58 9.01
N THR A 46 -10.40 5.96 10.22
CA THR A 46 -10.65 7.36 10.62
C THR A 46 -9.49 8.34 10.35
N ARG A 47 -8.23 7.86 10.33
CA ARG A 47 -7.06 8.72 10.04
C ARG A 47 -7.03 9.15 8.58
N ARG A 48 -7.15 8.20 7.64
CA ARG A 48 -7.17 8.48 6.21
C ARG A 48 -8.41 9.28 5.81
N ILE A 49 -9.59 8.89 6.30
CA ILE A 49 -10.84 9.63 6.04
C ILE A 49 -10.71 11.09 6.49
N LYS A 50 -10.13 11.35 7.67
CA LYS A 50 -9.90 12.71 8.16
C LYS A 50 -9.05 13.54 7.19
N GLU A 51 -7.98 12.97 6.67
CA GLU A 51 -7.09 13.68 5.75
C GLU A 51 -7.75 13.90 4.37
N VAL A 52 -8.50 12.93 3.86
CA VAL A 52 -9.31 13.11 2.63
C VAL A 52 -10.32 14.24 2.80
N LEU A 53 -11.07 14.27 3.91
CA LEU A 53 -12.01 15.34 4.23
C LEU A 53 -11.33 16.71 4.25
N LYS A 54 -10.15 16.79 4.88
CA LYS A 54 -9.37 18.03 4.97
C LYS A 54 -8.84 18.47 3.60
N GLN A 55 -8.20 17.56 2.86
CA GLN A 55 -7.46 17.90 1.65
C GLN A 55 -8.37 18.09 0.43
N ARG A 56 -9.39 17.24 0.26
CA ARG A 56 -10.25 17.25 -0.93
C ARG A 56 -11.53 18.08 -0.76
N PHE A 57 -12.01 18.18 0.47
CA PHE A 57 -13.31 18.85 0.76
C PHE A 57 -13.17 20.07 1.68
N GLY A 58 -11.96 20.40 2.16
CA GLY A 58 -11.73 21.50 3.09
C GLY A 58 -12.40 21.31 4.47
N PHE A 59 -12.88 20.10 4.77
CA PHE A 59 -13.68 19.81 5.96
C PHE A 59 -12.81 19.42 7.15
N ILE A 60 -12.70 20.29 8.14
CA ILE A 60 -11.92 20.05 9.36
C ILE A 60 -12.80 19.38 10.41
N THR A 61 -12.48 18.14 10.79
CA THR A 61 -13.28 17.36 11.75
C THR A 61 -12.42 16.51 12.68
N SER A 62 -13.01 16.04 13.77
CA SER A 62 -12.34 15.14 14.72
C SER A 62 -12.48 13.66 14.28
N ARG A 63 -11.47 12.85 14.60
CA ARG A 63 -11.56 11.40 14.37
C ARG A 63 -12.72 10.74 15.11
N ARG A 64 -13.12 11.29 16.28
CA ARG A 64 -14.25 10.81 17.07
C ARG A 64 -15.58 10.99 16.30
N LYS A 65 -15.77 12.13 15.62
CA LYS A 65 -16.97 12.36 14.79
C LYS A 65 -17.03 11.37 13.63
N ILE A 66 -15.91 11.17 12.93
CA ILE A 66 -15.81 10.19 11.84
C ILE A 66 -16.11 8.77 12.34
N GLN A 67 -15.55 8.38 13.49
CA GLN A 67 -15.80 7.05 14.06
C GLN A 67 -17.28 6.84 14.41
N LYS A 68 -17.94 7.87 14.97
CA LYS A 68 -19.36 7.82 15.28
C LYS A 68 -20.21 7.67 14.00
N SER A 69 -19.85 8.39 12.94
CA SER A 69 -20.48 8.27 11.62
C SER A 69 -20.34 6.85 11.05
N LEU A 70 -19.10 6.30 11.03
CA LEU A 70 -18.86 4.92 10.58
C LEU A 70 -19.68 3.89 11.38
N GLN A 71 -19.82 4.08 12.69
CA GLN A 71 -20.64 3.22 13.54
C GLN A 71 -22.14 3.35 13.23
N GLN A 72 -22.65 4.56 13.00
CA GLN A 72 -24.05 4.80 12.63
C GLN A 72 -24.41 4.18 11.29
N LEU A 73 -23.46 4.16 10.34
CA LEU A 73 -23.60 3.56 9.02
C LEU A 73 -23.26 2.05 8.98
N ASP A 74 -22.90 1.44 10.12
CA ASP A 74 -22.36 0.08 10.25
C ASP A 74 -21.20 -0.22 9.26
N LEU A 75 -20.39 0.78 8.96
CA LEU A 75 -19.24 0.66 8.07
C LEU A 75 -18.02 0.15 8.83
N ARG A 76 -17.47 -0.99 8.40
CA ARG A 76 -16.32 -1.65 9.03
C ARG A 76 -15.19 -1.81 8.04
N VAL A 77 -14.00 -1.35 8.41
CA VAL A 77 -12.78 -1.49 7.60
C VAL A 77 -12.39 -2.96 7.47
N LYS A 78 -11.91 -3.36 6.29
CA LYS A 78 -11.31 -4.68 6.07
C LYS A 78 -10.23 -4.97 7.10
N MET A 79 -10.35 -6.07 7.84
CA MET A 79 -9.47 -6.39 8.97
C MET A 79 -8.21 -7.12 8.51
N LYS A 80 -7.11 -6.84 9.21
CA LYS A 80 -5.83 -7.53 9.03
C LYS A 80 -5.91 -8.96 9.56
N ARG A 81 -5.43 -9.94 8.78
CA ARG A 81 -5.18 -11.31 9.28
C ARG A 81 -3.73 -11.44 9.75
N LYS A 82 -3.46 -12.32 10.72
CA LYS A 82 -2.09 -12.61 11.19
C LYS A 82 -1.26 -13.20 10.04
N PHE A 83 -0.04 -12.71 9.89
CA PHE A 83 0.89 -13.09 8.83
C PHE A 83 1.78 -14.28 9.26
N ARG A 84 2.18 -15.15 8.32
CA ARG A 84 3.23 -16.17 8.50
C ARG A 84 4.40 -15.87 7.56
N ILE A 85 5.62 -15.99 8.09
CA ILE A 85 6.88 -15.82 7.34
C ILE A 85 7.13 -17.08 6.50
N THR A 86 7.49 -16.92 5.23
CA THR A 86 7.60 -18.03 4.27
C THR A 86 8.88 -18.04 3.43
N THR A 87 9.86 -17.18 3.69
CA THR A 87 11.08 -17.10 2.87
C THR A 87 12.15 -18.07 3.33
N THR A 88 12.65 -18.93 2.44
CA THR A 88 13.76 -19.84 2.67
C THR A 88 15.02 -19.25 2.01
N SER A 89 15.96 -18.74 2.82
CA SER A 89 17.24 -18.13 2.35
C SER A 89 18.43 -19.10 2.44
N LYS A 90 18.22 -20.40 2.24
CA LYS A 90 19.30 -21.41 2.29
C LYS A 90 19.83 -21.71 0.88
N HIS A 91 20.81 -20.96 0.43
CA HIS A 91 21.56 -21.24 -0.81
C HIS A 91 23.02 -20.77 -0.66
N THR A 92 23.90 -21.23 -1.56
CA THR A 92 25.33 -20.95 -1.58
C THR A 92 25.73 -19.81 -2.55
N LEU A 93 24.76 -19.14 -3.17
CA LEU A 93 25.02 -18.04 -4.10
C LEU A 93 25.61 -16.82 -3.39
N PRO A 94 26.47 -16.03 -4.09
CA PRO A 94 27.08 -14.82 -3.52
C PRO A 94 26.03 -13.79 -3.11
N ILE A 95 26.18 -13.23 -1.93
CA ILE A 95 25.25 -12.24 -1.32
C ILE A 95 25.95 -10.89 -1.33
N GLU A 96 25.26 -9.87 -1.82
CA GLU A 96 25.74 -8.50 -1.81
C GLU A 96 25.52 -7.82 -0.44
N PRO A 97 26.31 -6.78 -0.11
CA PRO A 97 26.18 -6.06 1.15
C PRO A 97 24.84 -5.31 1.24
N ASN A 98 24.39 -5.06 2.48
CA ASN A 98 23.22 -4.21 2.72
C ASN A 98 23.63 -2.73 2.66
N ILE A 99 23.48 -2.11 1.49
CA ILE A 99 23.75 -0.69 1.27
C ILE A 99 22.62 0.18 1.80
N LEU A 100 21.36 -0.26 1.64
CA LEU A 100 20.16 0.49 2.06
C LEU A 100 20.12 0.75 3.58
N ASN A 101 20.58 -0.20 4.38
CA ASN A 101 20.71 -0.13 5.84
C ASN A 101 19.51 0.51 6.57
N ARG A 102 18.29 0.23 6.11
CA ARG A 102 17.01 0.78 6.62
C ARG A 102 16.84 2.29 6.45
N ASP A 103 17.68 2.92 5.69
CA ASP A 103 17.45 4.30 5.29
C ASP A 103 16.45 4.36 4.13
N PHE A 104 15.17 4.54 4.47
CA PHE A 104 14.06 4.61 3.52
C PHE A 104 13.67 6.05 3.17
N TYR A 105 14.53 7.02 3.47
CA TYR A 105 14.38 8.39 3.01
C TYR A 105 15.15 8.57 1.70
N ARG A 106 14.51 9.18 0.70
CA ARG A 106 15.14 9.56 -0.57
C ARG A 106 14.68 10.94 -0.95
N SER A 107 15.58 11.72 -1.57
CA SER A 107 15.29 13.08 -2.00
C SER A 107 14.58 13.10 -3.34
N ASN A 108 14.93 12.14 -4.22
CA ASN A 108 14.41 12.11 -5.58
C ASN A 108 13.85 10.71 -5.91
N ALA A 109 12.98 10.69 -6.92
CA ALA A 109 12.53 9.44 -7.52
C ALA A 109 13.70 8.73 -8.23
N ASP A 110 13.59 7.40 -8.34
CA ASP A 110 14.52 6.56 -9.08
C ASP A 110 15.96 6.51 -8.52
N GLU A 111 16.17 6.90 -7.25
CA GLU A 111 17.44 6.70 -6.53
C GLU A 111 17.54 5.30 -5.92
N THR A 112 16.43 4.77 -5.44
CA THR A 112 16.41 3.45 -4.79
C THR A 112 15.09 2.74 -5.03
N TYR A 113 15.20 1.52 -5.54
CA TYR A 113 14.08 0.59 -5.63
C TYR A 113 14.22 -0.53 -4.62
N VAL A 114 13.09 -1.05 -4.18
CA VAL A 114 13.02 -2.30 -3.42
C VAL A 114 12.23 -3.33 -4.20
N GLY A 115 12.68 -4.58 -4.15
CA GLY A 115 12.01 -5.70 -4.79
C GLY A 115 11.69 -6.82 -3.82
N ASP A 116 10.59 -7.53 -4.08
CA ASP A 116 10.21 -8.72 -3.32
C ASP A 116 9.18 -9.55 -4.10
N ILE A 117 8.97 -10.79 -3.68
CA ILE A 117 8.03 -11.73 -4.28
C ILE A 117 6.96 -12.13 -3.27
N THR A 118 5.72 -12.24 -3.71
CA THR A 118 4.66 -12.85 -2.93
C THR A 118 3.90 -13.90 -3.75
N TYR A 119 3.16 -14.75 -3.06
CA TYR A 119 2.29 -15.76 -3.68
C TYR A 119 0.81 -15.42 -3.49
N ILE A 120 0.02 -15.76 -4.49
CA ILE A 120 -1.42 -15.53 -4.57
C ILE A 120 -2.10 -16.88 -4.79
N PRO A 121 -3.01 -17.30 -3.90
CA PRO A 121 -3.75 -18.55 -4.08
C PRO A 121 -4.81 -18.37 -5.17
N THR A 122 -4.84 -19.31 -6.11
CA THR A 122 -5.92 -19.45 -7.09
C THR A 122 -6.46 -20.89 -7.07
N LYS A 123 -7.64 -21.13 -7.64
CA LYS A 123 -8.15 -22.49 -7.81
C LYS A 123 -7.34 -23.31 -8.83
N GLN A 124 -6.53 -22.64 -9.66
CA GLN A 124 -5.59 -23.26 -10.60
C GLN A 124 -4.17 -23.45 -10.03
N GLY A 125 -4.00 -23.30 -8.70
CA GLY A 125 -2.70 -23.39 -8.03
C GLY A 125 -2.13 -22.01 -7.65
N TRP A 126 -0.85 -22.02 -7.23
CA TRP A 126 -0.16 -20.81 -6.83
C TRP A 126 0.17 -19.93 -8.03
N TRP A 127 0.04 -18.63 -7.85
CA TRP A 127 0.45 -17.58 -8.77
C TRP A 127 1.40 -16.65 -8.05
N TYR A 128 2.55 -16.35 -8.62
CA TYR A 128 3.58 -15.55 -7.97
C TYR A 128 3.62 -14.14 -8.54
N LEU A 129 3.79 -13.16 -7.67
CA LEU A 129 3.90 -11.74 -8.02
C LEU A 129 5.23 -11.21 -7.54
N ALA A 130 6.09 -10.75 -8.46
CA ALA A 130 7.24 -9.91 -8.16
C ALA A 130 6.88 -8.45 -8.36
N VAL A 131 7.38 -7.57 -7.48
CA VAL A 131 7.18 -6.13 -7.56
C VAL A 131 8.50 -5.39 -7.43
N VAL A 132 8.57 -4.21 -8.06
CA VAL A 132 9.62 -3.22 -7.90
C VAL A 132 8.96 -1.92 -7.46
N ILE A 133 9.39 -1.37 -6.32
CA ILE A 133 8.78 -0.21 -5.68
C ILE A 133 9.82 0.88 -5.51
N ASP A 134 9.52 2.08 -5.95
CA ASP A 134 10.33 3.27 -5.68
C ASP A 134 10.21 3.66 -4.20
N VAL A 135 11.35 3.75 -3.52
CA VAL A 135 11.40 4.11 -2.10
C VAL A 135 10.97 5.55 -1.86
N TYR A 136 11.18 6.47 -2.80
CA TYR A 136 10.79 7.86 -2.71
C TYR A 136 9.28 8.05 -2.57
N SER A 137 8.53 7.56 -3.56
CA SER A 137 7.09 7.78 -3.68
C SER A 137 6.24 6.60 -3.20
N ARG A 138 6.85 5.46 -2.88
CA ARG A 138 6.16 4.17 -2.63
C ARG A 138 5.42 3.64 -3.84
N LYS A 139 5.69 4.16 -5.04
CA LYS A 139 5.08 3.75 -6.29
C LYS A 139 5.57 2.37 -6.72
N VAL A 140 4.66 1.51 -7.11
CA VAL A 140 5.03 0.27 -7.82
C VAL A 140 5.35 0.64 -9.26
N VAL A 141 6.65 0.63 -9.60
CA VAL A 141 7.17 1.04 -10.91
C VAL A 141 7.30 -0.13 -11.89
N GLY A 142 7.40 -1.35 -11.36
CA GLY A 142 7.42 -2.59 -12.16
C GLY A 142 6.83 -3.75 -11.40
N TRP A 143 6.25 -4.70 -12.12
CA TRP A 143 5.72 -5.93 -11.57
C TRP A 143 5.56 -6.99 -12.65
N SER A 144 5.58 -8.25 -12.25
CA SER A 144 5.36 -9.40 -13.12
C SER A 144 4.69 -10.53 -12.36
N MET A 145 3.99 -11.40 -13.07
CA MET A 145 3.34 -12.57 -12.48
C MET A 145 3.65 -13.83 -13.28
N ASP A 146 3.92 -14.95 -12.60
CA ASP A 146 4.28 -16.23 -13.22
C ASP A 146 3.78 -17.41 -12.35
N ASP A 147 3.78 -18.60 -12.94
CA ASP A 147 3.53 -19.90 -12.32
C ASP A 147 4.62 -20.32 -11.33
N SER A 148 5.81 -19.76 -11.43
CA SER A 148 6.99 -20.17 -10.69
C SER A 148 7.82 -18.97 -10.23
N MET A 149 8.52 -19.12 -9.11
CA MET A 149 9.46 -18.13 -8.59
C MET A 149 10.84 -18.28 -9.24
N ARG A 150 10.91 -18.23 -10.57
CA ARG A 150 12.20 -18.26 -11.31
C ARG A 150 12.82 -16.86 -11.36
N THR A 151 14.10 -16.79 -11.75
CA THR A 151 14.81 -15.54 -11.97
C THR A 151 14.12 -14.67 -13.04
N SER A 152 13.53 -15.28 -14.06
CA SER A 152 12.74 -14.56 -15.08
C SER A 152 11.66 -13.68 -14.49
N LEU A 153 10.92 -14.15 -13.47
CA LEU A 153 9.86 -13.39 -12.82
C LEU A 153 10.36 -12.06 -12.26
N VAL A 154 11.48 -12.06 -11.53
CA VAL A 154 12.05 -10.83 -10.94
C VAL A 154 12.70 -9.94 -11.98
N ASN A 155 13.31 -10.54 -13.02
CA ASN A 155 13.91 -9.83 -14.14
C ASN A 155 12.85 -9.11 -14.98
N ASP A 156 11.70 -9.73 -15.22
CA ASP A 156 10.59 -9.11 -15.97
C ASP A 156 9.99 -7.93 -15.20
N ALA A 157 9.80 -8.06 -13.88
CA ALA A 157 9.37 -6.94 -13.03
C ALA A 157 10.38 -5.77 -13.09
N LEU A 158 11.69 -6.07 -12.99
CA LEU A 158 12.73 -5.04 -13.07
C LEU A 158 12.84 -4.43 -14.47
N ASN A 159 12.74 -5.22 -15.54
CA ASN A 159 12.72 -4.73 -16.92
C ASN A 159 11.53 -3.81 -17.18
N MET A 160 10.34 -4.10 -16.61
CA MET A 160 9.19 -3.20 -16.67
C MET A 160 9.52 -1.86 -16.00
N ALA A 161 10.10 -1.89 -14.78
CA ALA A 161 10.50 -0.68 -14.07
C ALA A 161 11.50 0.17 -14.89
N ILE A 162 12.54 -0.47 -15.41
CA ILE A 162 13.57 0.19 -16.24
C ILE A 162 12.96 0.83 -17.48
N LYS A 163 12.09 0.11 -18.21
CA LYS A 163 11.44 0.62 -19.42
C LYS A 163 10.51 1.81 -19.13
N ARG A 164 9.85 1.81 -17.99
CA ARG A 164 8.90 2.88 -17.61
C ARG A 164 9.60 4.13 -17.09
N ARG A 165 10.70 3.95 -16.38
CA ARG A 165 11.33 5.03 -15.60
C ARG A 165 12.66 5.52 -16.18
N ASN A 166 13.34 4.67 -16.97
CA ASN A 166 14.67 4.94 -17.51
C ASN A 166 15.64 5.53 -16.45
N PRO A 167 15.86 4.82 -15.32
CA PRO A 167 16.61 5.35 -14.20
C PRO A 167 18.07 5.60 -14.57
N ASN A 168 18.69 6.56 -13.90
CA ASN A 168 20.10 6.85 -14.04
C ASN A 168 20.97 5.67 -13.53
N LYS A 169 22.19 5.55 -14.05
CA LYS A 169 23.20 4.63 -13.50
C LYS A 169 23.46 4.98 -12.04
N GLY A 170 23.68 3.94 -11.22
CA GLY A 170 23.89 4.10 -9.78
C GLY A 170 22.63 3.92 -8.95
N LEU A 171 21.44 3.73 -9.58
CA LEU A 171 20.23 3.30 -8.88
C LEU A 171 20.54 2.12 -7.95
N VAL A 172 20.14 2.19 -6.69
CA VAL A 172 20.26 1.09 -5.74
C VAL A 172 19.02 0.21 -5.82
N TYR A 173 19.21 -1.09 -6.09
CA TYR A 173 18.11 -2.07 -6.05
C TYR A 173 18.27 -3.00 -4.85
N HIS A 174 17.39 -2.84 -3.86
CA HIS A 174 17.44 -3.60 -2.61
C HIS A 174 16.40 -4.72 -2.60
N THR A 175 16.83 -5.92 -2.19
CA THR A 175 15.99 -7.12 -2.17
C THR A 175 16.27 -7.97 -0.93
N ASP A 176 15.49 -9.01 -0.72
CA ASP A 176 15.85 -10.09 0.19
C ASP A 176 16.99 -10.94 -0.40
N ARG A 177 17.40 -12.00 0.31
CA ARG A 177 18.42 -12.95 -0.13
C ARG A 177 17.85 -14.15 -0.90
N GLY A 178 16.73 -13.98 -1.58
CA GLY A 178 16.17 -15.06 -2.40
C GLY A 178 17.14 -15.48 -3.51
N SER A 179 17.18 -16.79 -3.84
CA SER A 179 18.06 -17.32 -4.89
C SER A 179 17.85 -16.65 -6.25
N GLN A 180 16.63 -16.18 -6.51
CA GLN A 180 16.27 -15.44 -7.72
C GLN A 180 17.08 -14.16 -7.86
N TYR A 181 17.21 -13.39 -6.77
CA TYR A 181 17.96 -12.14 -6.72
C TYR A 181 19.47 -12.34 -6.63
N ALA A 182 19.93 -13.47 -6.07
CA ALA A 182 21.34 -13.82 -5.99
C ALA A 182 21.89 -14.49 -7.27
N SER A 183 21.04 -14.80 -8.25
CA SER A 183 21.40 -15.50 -9.47
C SER A 183 22.35 -14.69 -10.37
N TYR A 184 23.21 -15.38 -11.12
CA TYR A 184 24.10 -14.73 -12.08
C TYR A 184 23.35 -13.97 -13.18
N GLU A 185 22.21 -14.52 -13.63
CA GLU A 185 21.36 -13.89 -14.64
C GLU A 185 20.82 -12.53 -14.14
N HIS A 186 20.34 -12.48 -12.90
CA HIS A 186 19.86 -11.23 -12.30
C HIS A 186 21.00 -10.21 -12.14
N LYS A 187 22.17 -10.65 -11.66
CA LYS A 187 23.36 -9.80 -11.55
C LYS A 187 23.80 -9.23 -12.88
N SER A 188 23.81 -10.05 -13.95
CA SER A 188 24.12 -9.59 -15.31
C SER A 188 23.15 -8.52 -15.80
N LEU A 189 21.85 -8.65 -15.48
CA LEU A 189 20.86 -7.63 -15.80
C LEU A 189 21.15 -6.31 -15.08
N LEU A 190 21.45 -6.37 -13.77
CA LEU A 190 21.79 -5.17 -12.98
C LEU A 190 23.04 -4.47 -13.54
N GLN A 191 24.09 -5.23 -13.84
CA GLN A 191 25.33 -4.70 -14.41
C GLN A 191 25.10 -4.03 -15.77
N LYS A 192 24.29 -4.63 -16.64
CA LYS A 192 23.94 -4.07 -17.95
C LYS A 192 23.38 -2.64 -17.84
N TYR A 193 22.57 -2.37 -16.81
CA TYR A 193 21.93 -1.07 -16.59
C TYR A 193 22.68 -0.18 -15.59
N GLY A 194 23.80 -0.63 -15.03
CA GLY A 194 24.58 0.10 -14.04
C GLY A 194 23.84 0.26 -12.71
N ILE A 195 23.00 -0.72 -12.35
CA ILE A 195 22.23 -0.75 -11.11
C ILE A 195 23.07 -1.42 -10.01
N VAL A 196 23.12 -0.81 -8.84
CA VAL A 196 23.85 -1.28 -7.67
C VAL A 196 22.96 -2.21 -6.84
N GLN A 197 23.38 -3.46 -6.69
CA GLN A 197 22.64 -4.44 -5.90
C GLN A 197 22.87 -4.24 -4.40
N SER A 198 21.80 -4.32 -3.62
CA SER A 198 21.82 -4.32 -2.16
C SER A 198 20.93 -5.46 -1.65
N MET A 199 21.35 -6.18 -0.61
CA MET A 199 20.58 -7.29 -0.06
C MET A 199 20.38 -7.16 1.45
N SER A 200 19.20 -7.54 1.93
CA SER A 200 18.84 -7.57 3.34
C SER A 200 19.77 -8.44 4.17
N ARG A 201 19.94 -8.17 5.45
CA ARG A 201 20.63 -9.07 6.40
C ARG A 201 19.82 -10.35 6.61
N LYS A 202 20.52 -11.46 6.90
CA LYS A 202 19.87 -12.76 7.11
C LYS A 202 18.85 -12.69 8.26
N GLY A 203 17.62 -13.10 7.97
CA GLY A 203 16.54 -13.17 8.97
C GLY A 203 16.02 -11.81 9.46
N ASN A 204 16.38 -10.72 8.78
CA ASN A 204 15.99 -9.38 9.19
C ASN A 204 14.93 -8.79 8.26
N CYS A 205 13.65 -9.00 8.59
CA CYS A 205 12.51 -8.53 7.82
C CYS A 205 12.43 -7.00 7.71
N TRP A 206 12.93 -6.27 8.71
CA TRP A 206 12.91 -4.80 8.71
C TRP A 206 13.74 -4.17 7.60
N ASP A 207 14.68 -4.92 7.02
CA ASP A 207 15.55 -4.40 5.96
C ASP A 207 14.79 -4.19 4.64
N ASN A 208 13.66 -4.91 4.42
CA ASN A 208 12.79 -4.76 3.24
C ASN A 208 11.37 -4.27 3.59
N ALA A 209 11.25 -3.43 4.62
CA ALA A 209 9.96 -3.01 5.18
C ALA A 209 9.01 -2.32 4.18
N VAL A 210 9.52 -1.68 3.12
CA VAL A 210 8.72 -1.01 2.10
C VAL A 210 7.95 -2.04 1.27
N ALA A 211 8.62 -3.08 0.76
CA ALA A 211 7.98 -4.14 0.00
C ALA A 211 7.03 -4.97 0.87
N GLU A 212 7.43 -5.28 2.12
CA GLU A 212 6.55 -5.95 3.09
C GLU A 212 5.28 -5.15 3.39
N SER A 213 5.39 -3.82 3.53
CA SER A 213 4.24 -2.93 3.75
C SER A 213 3.28 -2.92 2.55
N PHE A 214 3.82 -2.94 1.33
CA PHE A 214 3.02 -3.07 0.12
C PHE A 214 2.27 -4.40 0.09
N PHE A 215 2.97 -5.52 0.26
CA PHE A 215 2.31 -6.83 0.25
C PHE A 215 1.31 -7.01 1.38
N HIS A 216 1.59 -6.44 2.54
CA HIS A 216 0.62 -6.41 3.62
C HIS A 216 -0.65 -5.67 3.21
N SER A 217 -0.53 -4.53 2.53
CA SER A 217 -1.68 -3.77 2.02
C SER A 217 -2.43 -4.56 0.96
N LEU A 218 -1.73 -5.09 -0.05
CA LEU A 218 -2.30 -5.91 -1.12
C LEU A 218 -3.08 -7.11 -0.58
N LYS A 219 -2.48 -7.86 0.36
CA LYS A 219 -3.13 -9.03 0.97
C LYS A 219 -4.35 -8.65 1.80
N THR A 220 -4.26 -7.59 2.59
CA THR A 220 -5.35 -7.14 3.46
C THR A 220 -6.49 -6.49 2.68
N GLU A 221 -6.18 -5.73 1.65
CA GLU A 221 -7.15 -4.90 0.94
C GLU A 221 -7.81 -5.64 -0.24
N LEU A 222 -7.12 -6.65 -0.81
CA LEU A 222 -7.60 -7.44 -1.95
C LEU A 222 -7.58 -8.95 -1.69
N ILE A 223 -6.39 -9.58 -1.58
CA ILE A 223 -6.25 -11.04 -1.71
C ILE A 223 -7.06 -11.82 -0.68
N HIS A 224 -7.13 -11.36 0.58
CA HIS A 224 -7.84 -12.07 1.64
C HIS A 224 -9.37 -11.99 1.53
N HIS A 225 -9.90 -11.16 0.65
CA HIS A 225 -11.33 -10.92 0.47
C HIS A 225 -11.84 -11.39 -0.89
N GLU A 226 -10.94 -11.91 -1.73
CA GLU A 226 -11.27 -12.42 -3.06
C GLU A 226 -10.98 -13.93 -3.15
N THR A 227 -11.75 -14.61 -3.99
CA THR A 227 -11.47 -15.98 -4.40
C THR A 227 -11.16 -15.97 -5.88
N PHE A 228 -9.90 -16.17 -6.24
CA PHE A 228 -9.48 -16.22 -7.63
C PHE A 228 -9.71 -17.61 -8.20
N TYR A 229 -10.63 -17.75 -9.15
CA TYR A 229 -10.91 -19.02 -9.80
C TYR A 229 -9.86 -19.34 -10.86
N THR A 230 -9.34 -18.33 -11.56
CA THR A 230 -8.29 -18.50 -12.58
C THR A 230 -7.10 -17.55 -12.33
N LYS A 231 -5.94 -17.91 -12.90
CA LYS A 231 -4.76 -17.05 -12.91
C LYS A 231 -5.00 -15.76 -13.69
N ALA A 232 -5.77 -15.83 -14.78
CA ALA A 232 -6.15 -14.65 -15.58
C ALA A 232 -6.97 -13.65 -14.74
N GLN A 233 -7.96 -14.13 -13.97
CA GLN A 233 -8.72 -13.30 -13.05
C GLN A 233 -7.83 -12.66 -11.98
N ALA A 234 -6.88 -13.40 -11.41
CA ALA A 234 -5.93 -12.87 -10.44
C ALA A 234 -5.09 -11.75 -11.07
N ASN A 235 -4.60 -11.96 -12.31
CA ASN A 235 -3.79 -10.99 -13.04
C ASN A 235 -4.56 -9.68 -13.26
N GLU A 236 -5.80 -9.74 -13.72
CA GLU A 236 -6.67 -8.57 -13.93
C GLU A 236 -6.88 -7.78 -12.63
N LYS A 237 -7.23 -8.46 -11.54
CA LYS A 237 -7.47 -7.82 -10.24
C LYS A 237 -6.21 -7.22 -9.62
N ILE A 238 -5.07 -7.87 -9.79
CA ILE A 238 -3.77 -7.33 -9.33
C ILE A 238 -3.35 -6.12 -10.17
N PHE A 239 -3.53 -6.19 -11.50
CA PHE A 239 -3.32 -5.03 -12.37
C PHE A 239 -4.14 -3.83 -11.92
N GLU A 240 -5.45 -4.02 -11.74
CA GLU A 240 -6.36 -2.97 -11.30
C GLU A 240 -5.96 -2.41 -9.92
N TYR A 241 -5.56 -3.30 -8.99
CA TYR A 241 -5.10 -2.88 -7.68
C TYR A 241 -3.83 -2.04 -7.75
N ILE A 242 -2.82 -2.47 -8.50
CA ILE A 242 -1.53 -1.78 -8.57
C ILE A 242 -1.64 -0.48 -9.36
N GLU A 243 -2.12 -0.56 -10.62
CA GLU A 243 -2.03 0.54 -11.57
C GLU A 243 -3.10 1.63 -11.32
N ILE A 244 -4.30 1.22 -10.91
CA ILE A 244 -5.42 2.15 -10.76
C ILE A 244 -5.58 2.57 -9.30
N PHE A 245 -5.69 1.61 -8.39
CA PHE A 245 -5.98 1.95 -7.00
C PHE A 245 -4.74 2.36 -6.22
N TYR A 246 -3.72 1.48 -6.12
CA TYR A 246 -2.55 1.72 -5.27
C TYR A 246 -1.73 2.93 -5.72
N ASN A 247 -1.36 2.99 -7.00
CA ASN A 247 -0.51 4.04 -7.53
C ASN A 247 -1.23 5.39 -7.68
N ARG A 248 -2.54 5.41 -8.02
CA ARG A 248 -3.25 6.65 -8.39
C ARG A 248 -4.25 7.17 -7.35
N GLN A 249 -4.80 6.30 -6.50
CA GLN A 249 -5.91 6.67 -5.61
C GLN A 249 -5.59 6.49 -4.13
N ARG A 250 -4.84 5.42 -3.81
CA ARG A 250 -4.57 5.05 -2.43
C ARG A 250 -3.60 6.01 -1.77
N ILE A 251 -4.08 6.73 -0.74
CA ILE A 251 -3.25 7.67 0.00
C ILE A 251 -2.29 6.97 0.98
N HIS A 252 -1.08 7.50 1.09
CA HIS A 252 -0.02 7.01 1.96
C HIS A 252 0.39 8.06 2.99
N SER A 253 0.52 7.65 4.25
CA SER A 253 0.98 8.56 5.31
C SER A 253 2.42 9.04 5.11
N SER A 254 3.28 8.22 4.50
CA SER A 254 4.65 8.60 4.13
C SER A 254 4.70 9.69 3.05
N ASN A 255 3.66 9.80 2.23
CA ASN A 255 3.55 10.77 1.15
C ASN A 255 2.60 11.93 1.52
N ASN A 256 2.58 12.32 2.79
CA ASN A 256 1.67 13.37 3.28
C ASN A 256 0.19 13.12 2.89
N TYR A 257 -0.24 11.87 2.93
CA TYR A 257 -1.58 11.42 2.54
C TYR A 257 -1.96 11.73 1.08
N MET A 258 -0.97 11.73 0.20
CA MET A 258 -1.16 11.69 -1.25
C MET A 258 -0.98 10.27 -1.77
N SER A 259 -1.55 9.96 -2.93
CA SER A 259 -1.20 8.74 -3.67
C SER A 259 0.23 8.82 -4.20
N PRO A 260 0.89 7.70 -4.56
CA PRO A 260 2.21 7.71 -5.16
C PRO A 260 2.33 8.66 -6.36
N ASN A 261 1.37 8.62 -7.27
CA ASN A 261 1.36 9.50 -8.44
C ASN A 261 1.19 10.98 -8.07
N GLU A 262 0.20 11.30 -7.23
CA GLU A 262 -0.03 12.69 -6.77
C GLU A 262 1.20 13.26 -6.05
N TYR A 263 1.92 12.40 -5.31
CA TYR A 263 3.15 12.82 -4.63
C TYR A 263 4.25 13.17 -5.62
N GLU A 264 4.55 12.29 -6.60
CA GLU A 264 5.55 12.56 -7.63
C GLU A 264 5.21 13.81 -8.45
N GLU A 265 3.97 13.94 -8.91
CA GLU A 265 3.52 15.10 -9.69
C GLU A 265 3.64 16.43 -8.92
N LYS A 266 3.29 16.40 -7.63
CA LYS A 266 3.42 17.61 -6.79
C LYS A 266 4.87 18.00 -6.58
N MET A 267 5.76 17.03 -6.32
CA MET A 267 7.19 17.33 -6.09
C MET A 267 7.85 17.83 -7.36
N LEU A 268 7.56 17.21 -8.49
CA LEU A 268 8.07 17.70 -9.80
C LEU A 268 7.64 19.14 -10.10
N ARG A 269 6.39 19.52 -9.78
CA ARG A 269 5.93 20.90 -9.95
C ARG A 269 6.67 21.88 -9.03
N LEU A 270 6.98 21.46 -7.80
CA LEU A 270 7.74 22.33 -6.87
C LEU A 270 9.18 22.54 -7.34
N GLU A 271 9.83 21.50 -7.89
CA GLU A 271 11.17 21.61 -8.48
C GLU A 271 11.22 22.52 -9.71
N MET A 272 10.14 22.59 -10.49
CA MET A 272 10.04 23.49 -11.65
C MET A 272 9.80 24.96 -11.29
N LEU A 273 9.37 25.25 -10.06
CA LEU A 273 9.02 26.58 -9.58
C LEU A 273 10.12 27.22 -8.69
N GLY A 274 11.11 26.44 -8.26
CA GLY A 274 12.26 26.89 -7.44
C GLY A 274 13.50 27.01 -8.25
#